data_690eb1592fff3a62523901d744fa13ad
#
_entry.id   690eb1592fff3a62523901d744fa13ad
#
_cell.length_a   1.000
_cell.length_b   1.000
_cell.length_c   1.000
_cell.angle_alpha   90.00
_cell.angle_beta   90.00
_cell.angle_gamma   90.00
#
_symmetry.space_group_name_H-M   'P 1'
#
loop_
_entity.id
_entity.type
_entity.pdbx_description
1 polymer ?
#
loop_
_entity_poly.entity_id
_entity_poly.type
_entity_poly.pdbx_seq_one_letter_code
_entity_poly.pdbx_strand_id
1 'polypeptide(L)'
;MVEQPGDDPRPVFSFMGSSADHPAQVSCWITQTTEQTHQTIRDALHRSPLYSGQIEGIGPRYCPSIEDKVVRFAEKASHQIFVEPEGLTVSEIYPNGISTSLPFDVQLALVRSIIGF
;
A
#
# COMPACT_ATOMS: atom_id res chain seq x y z
N MET A 1 -10.15 9.88 -1.56
CA MET A 1 -9.45 9.03 -2.54
C MET A 1 -9.72 9.57 -3.94
N VAL A 2 -8.77 9.36 -4.84
CA VAL A 2 -8.89 9.74 -6.25
C VAL A 2 -8.96 8.47 -7.08
N GLU A 3 -9.94 8.39 -7.98
CA GLU A 3 -10.07 7.26 -8.89
C GLU A 3 -8.96 7.28 -9.96
N GLN A 4 -8.41 6.11 -10.24
CA GLN A 4 -7.51 5.89 -11.34
C GLN A 4 -8.11 4.82 -12.26
N PRO A 5 -8.71 5.20 -13.38
CA PRO A 5 -9.25 4.25 -14.34
C PRO A 5 -8.14 3.53 -15.10
N GLY A 6 -8.49 2.38 -15.68
CA GLY A 6 -7.60 1.68 -16.60
C GLY A 6 -7.42 2.43 -17.91
N ASP A 7 -6.45 1.96 -18.70
CA ASP A 7 -6.15 2.56 -20.00
C ASP A 7 -7.28 2.35 -21.01
N ASP A 8 -7.46 3.36 -21.88
CA ASP A 8 -8.40 3.30 -23.01
C ASP A 8 -7.70 3.80 -24.27
N PRO A 9 -7.57 2.97 -25.32
CA PRO A 9 -8.07 1.59 -25.43
C PRO A 9 -7.33 0.61 -24.52
N ARG A 10 -8.00 -0.49 -24.17
CA ARG A 10 -7.42 -1.53 -23.31
C ARG A 10 -6.17 -2.13 -23.97
N PRO A 11 -5.02 -2.11 -23.32
CA PRO A 11 -3.82 -2.74 -23.85
C PRO A 11 -3.96 -4.26 -23.87
N VAL A 12 -3.27 -4.91 -24.78
CA VAL A 12 -3.25 -6.36 -24.90
C VAL A 12 -1.82 -6.84 -24.72
N PHE A 13 -1.61 -7.79 -23.81
CA PHE A 13 -0.29 -8.30 -23.51
C PHE A 13 0.27 -9.17 -24.67
N SER A 14 -0.57 -10.02 -25.25
CA SER A 14 -0.17 -10.93 -26.33
C SER A 14 -0.38 -10.31 -27.71
N PHE A 15 0.61 -10.45 -28.60
CA PHE A 15 0.48 -10.05 -30.01
C PHE A 15 -0.61 -10.85 -30.76
N MET A 16 -1.00 -12.02 -30.22
CA MET A 16 -2.04 -12.88 -30.80
C MET A 16 -3.44 -12.55 -30.25
N GLY A 17 -3.53 -11.73 -29.22
CA GLY A 17 -4.78 -11.33 -28.60
C GLY A 17 -5.36 -10.05 -29.19
N SER A 18 -6.58 -9.74 -28.78
CA SER A 18 -7.27 -8.50 -29.10
C SER A 18 -7.91 -7.90 -27.82
N SER A 19 -8.28 -6.64 -27.89
CA SER A 19 -8.97 -5.99 -26.77
C SER A 19 -10.32 -6.66 -26.41
N ALA A 20 -10.90 -7.40 -27.35
CA ALA A 20 -12.12 -8.18 -27.10
C ALA A 20 -11.90 -9.39 -26.18
N ASP A 21 -10.67 -9.90 -26.09
CA ASP A 21 -10.29 -11.02 -25.22
C ASP A 21 -10.04 -10.57 -23.77
N HIS A 22 -10.02 -9.27 -23.52
CA HIS A 22 -9.71 -8.70 -22.23
C HIS A 22 -10.90 -8.80 -21.27
N PRO A 23 -10.68 -9.17 -19.99
CA PRO A 23 -11.75 -9.08 -18.98
C PRO A 23 -12.18 -7.64 -18.78
N ALA A 24 -13.33 -7.46 -18.13
CA ALA A 24 -13.78 -6.14 -17.72
C ALA A 24 -12.73 -5.47 -16.83
N GLN A 25 -12.49 -4.17 -17.06
CA GLN A 25 -11.60 -3.40 -16.21
C GLN A 25 -12.37 -2.80 -15.03
N VAL A 26 -11.70 -2.73 -13.89
CA VAL A 26 -12.15 -1.98 -12.72
C VAL A 26 -11.09 -0.94 -12.37
N SER A 27 -11.54 0.20 -11.86
CA SER A 27 -10.63 1.25 -11.46
C SER A 27 -9.90 0.90 -10.17
N CYS A 28 -8.67 1.41 -10.04
CA CYS A 28 -7.97 1.52 -8.78
C CYS A 28 -8.23 2.89 -8.16
N TRP A 29 -7.82 3.05 -6.92
CA TRP A 29 -7.99 4.31 -6.21
C TRP A 29 -6.67 4.72 -5.59
N ILE A 30 -6.42 6.02 -5.55
CA ILE A 30 -5.21 6.58 -4.96
C ILE A 30 -5.61 7.35 -3.71
N THR A 31 -4.91 7.07 -2.63
CA THR A 31 -4.99 7.82 -1.38
C THR A 31 -3.58 8.04 -0.83
N GLN A 32 -3.49 8.52 0.38
CA GLN A 32 -2.21 8.83 1.00
C GLN A 32 -2.28 8.71 2.52
N THR A 33 -1.13 8.47 3.12
CA THR A 33 -0.96 8.58 4.57
C THR A 33 -1.07 10.04 5.01
N THR A 34 -1.34 10.24 6.29
CA THR A 34 -1.42 11.56 6.92
C THR A 34 -0.32 11.71 7.97
N GLU A 35 -0.14 12.91 8.48
CA GLU A 35 0.78 13.14 9.61
C GLU A 35 0.37 12.32 10.84
N GLN A 36 -0.93 12.12 11.05
CA GLN A 36 -1.44 11.25 12.12
C GLN A 36 -0.98 9.80 11.91
N THR A 37 -1.00 9.31 10.66
CA THR A 37 -0.49 7.98 10.32
C THR A 37 0.99 7.87 10.69
N HIS A 38 1.79 8.85 10.30
CA HIS A 38 3.22 8.88 10.57
C HIS A 38 3.52 8.95 12.06
N GLN A 39 2.76 9.74 12.82
CA GLN A 39 2.93 9.83 14.27
C GLN A 39 2.61 8.51 14.97
N THR A 40 1.53 7.85 14.56
CA THR A 40 1.16 6.52 15.06
C THR A 40 2.28 5.51 14.85
N ILE A 41 2.91 5.54 13.69
CA ILE A 41 4.03 4.66 13.36
C ILE A 41 5.27 5.00 14.20
N ARG A 42 5.64 6.27 14.29
CA ARG A 42 6.81 6.72 15.07
C ARG A 42 6.69 6.31 16.53
N ASP A 43 5.52 6.48 17.12
CA ASP A 43 5.28 6.14 18.53
C ASP A 43 5.38 4.64 18.80
N ALA A 44 5.19 3.82 17.77
CA ALA A 44 5.20 2.36 17.87
C ALA A 44 6.46 1.69 17.31
N LEU A 45 7.45 2.44 16.84
CA LEU A 45 8.68 1.86 16.24
C LEU A 45 9.40 0.89 17.15
N HIS A 46 9.42 1.15 18.47
CA HIS A 46 10.04 0.27 19.47
C HIS A 46 9.35 -1.10 19.57
N ARG A 47 8.13 -1.23 19.04
CA ARG A 47 7.35 -2.47 19.00
C ARG A 47 7.52 -3.22 17.67
N SER A 48 8.19 -2.61 16.68
CA SER A 48 8.47 -3.27 15.40
C SER A 48 9.58 -4.30 15.57
N PRO A 49 9.39 -5.56 15.15
CA PRO A 49 10.44 -6.57 15.18
C PRO A 49 11.70 -6.16 14.42
N LEU A 50 11.55 -5.41 13.33
CA LEU A 50 12.66 -4.91 12.53
C LEU A 50 13.50 -3.88 13.27
N TYR A 51 12.86 -2.91 13.95
CA TYR A 51 13.52 -1.83 14.67
C TYR A 51 13.91 -2.17 16.11
N SER A 52 13.31 -3.22 16.68
CA SER A 52 13.66 -3.73 18.00
C SER A 52 14.81 -4.76 17.97
N GLY A 53 15.32 -5.11 16.79
CA GLY A 53 16.40 -6.09 16.62
C GLY A 53 15.95 -7.56 16.72
N GLN A 54 14.66 -7.83 16.68
CA GLN A 54 14.14 -9.21 16.71
C GLN A 54 14.31 -9.93 15.38
N ILE A 55 14.40 -9.17 14.27
CA ILE A 55 14.67 -9.68 12.95
C ILE A 55 16.06 -9.23 12.52
N GLU A 56 16.95 -10.20 12.27
CA GLU A 56 18.30 -9.97 11.76
C GLU A 56 18.41 -10.46 10.32
N GLY A 57 19.23 -9.77 9.54
CA GLY A 57 19.54 -10.16 8.18
C GLY A 57 19.03 -9.18 7.12
N ILE A 58 19.50 -9.44 5.90
CA ILE A 58 19.13 -8.66 4.72
C ILE A 58 18.23 -9.55 3.84
N GLY A 59 17.03 -9.08 3.54
CA GLY A 59 16.13 -9.78 2.63
C GLY A 59 16.70 -9.89 1.21
N PRO A 60 16.22 -10.85 0.42
CA PRO A 60 16.72 -11.08 -0.94
C PRO A 60 16.39 -9.96 -1.91
N ARG A 61 15.48 -9.07 -1.55
CA ARG A 61 15.17 -7.85 -2.30
C ARG A 61 14.68 -6.75 -1.36
N TYR A 62 14.90 -5.51 -1.79
CA TYR A 62 14.43 -4.35 -1.07
C TYR A 62 12.94 -4.10 -1.32
N CYS A 63 12.14 -4.25 -0.28
CA CYS A 63 10.72 -3.90 -0.28
C CYS A 63 10.46 -3.12 1.01
N PRO A 64 10.50 -1.78 0.98
CA PRO A 64 10.38 -0.98 2.18
C PRO A 64 8.99 -1.09 2.78
N SER A 65 8.93 -1.36 4.08
CA SER A 65 7.69 -1.25 4.86
C SER A 65 7.26 0.19 5.02
N ILE A 66 6.05 0.42 5.50
CA ILE A 66 5.58 1.78 5.77
C ILE A 66 6.43 2.45 6.86
N GLU A 67 6.86 1.72 7.88
CA GLU A 67 7.75 2.24 8.91
C GLU A 67 9.12 2.64 8.34
N ASP A 68 9.66 1.90 7.39
CA ASP A 68 10.88 2.29 6.67
C ASP A 68 10.72 3.61 5.93
N LYS A 69 9.62 3.77 5.24
CA LYS A 69 9.33 5.01 4.50
C LYS A 69 9.21 6.21 5.44
N VAL A 70 8.53 6.04 6.56
CA VAL A 70 8.33 7.10 7.56
C VAL A 70 9.66 7.51 8.21
N VAL A 71 10.56 6.56 8.45
CA VAL A 71 11.87 6.85 9.04
C VAL A 71 12.85 7.43 8.02
N ARG A 72 12.99 6.79 6.84
CA ARG A 72 13.98 7.19 5.82
C ARG A 72 13.61 8.47 5.09
N PHE A 73 12.32 8.72 4.94
CA PHE A 73 11.79 9.90 4.25
C PHE A 73 10.98 10.76 5.21
N ALA A 74 11.55 11.03 6.38
CA ALA A 74 10.86 11.74 7.47
C ALA A 74 10.42 13.17 7.07
N GLU A 75 11.05 13.77 6.07
CA GLU A 75 10.68 15.07 5.51
C GLU A 75 9.38 15.05 4.70
N LYS A 76 8.95 13.87 4.25
CA LYS A 76 7.68 13.74 3.51
C LYS A 76 6.50 13.72 4.49
N ALA A 77 5.54 14.59 4.23
CA ALA A 77 4.31 14.68 5.01
C ALA A 77 3.31 13.56 4.71
N SER A 78 3.45 12.90 3.56
CA SER A 78 2.58 11.81 3.15
C SER A 78 3.28 10.83 2.21
N HIS A 79 2.78 9.59 2.18
CA HIS A 79 3.18 8.56 1.22
C HIS A 79 1.95 8.08 0.49
N GLN A 80 2.09 7.89 -0.83
CA GLN A 80 1.02 7.44 -1.69
C GLN A 80 0.66 5.98 -1.43
N ILE A 81 -0.64 5.67 -1.48
CA ILE A 81 -1.19 4.34 -1.32
C ILE A 81 -2.13 4.07 -2.49
N PHE A 82 -1.95 2.92 -3.13
CA PHE A 82 -2.86 2.42 -4.15
C PHE A 82 -3.85 1.45 -3.53
N VAL A 83 -5.11 1.60 -3.85
CA VAL A 83 -6.21 0.77 -3.36
C VAL A 83 -6.78 0.02 -4.55
N GLU A 84 -6.66 -1.29 -4.52
CA GLU A 84 -6.99 -2.16 -5.66
C GLU A 84 -8.00 -3.23 -5.23
N PRO A 85 -9.05 -3.49 -6.05
CA PRO A 85 -9.85 -4.70 -5.85
C PRO A 85 -8.97 -5.94 -6.06
N GLU A 86 -9.09 -6.94 -5.20
CA GLU A 86 -8.35 -8.20 -5.35
C GLU A 86 -8.84 -9.05 -6.52
N GLY A 87 -10.03 -8.78 -7.02
CA GLY A 87 -10.59 -9.47 -8.17
C GLY A 87 -11.85 -8.78 -8.67
N LEU A 88 -12.34 -9.21 -9.83
CA LEU A 88 -13.51 -8.60 -10.48
C LEU A 88 -14.83 -8.93 -9.76
N THR A 89 -14.87 -10.00 -8.97
CA THR A 89 -16.10 -10.54 -8.35
C THR A 89 -16.01 -10.67 -6.84
N VAL A 90 -14.94 -10.18 -6.23
CA VAL A 90 -14.71 -10.23 -4.78
C VAL A 90 -14.80 -8.83 -4.17
N SER A 91 -15.15 -8.77 -2.91
CA SER A 91 -15.29 -7.51 -2.18
C SER A 91 -14.01 -7.09 -1.45
N GLU A 92 -13.00 -7.96 -1.43
CA GLU A 92 -11.73 -7.68 -0.79
C GLU A 92 -10.96 -6.60 -1.55
N ILE A 93 -10.40 -5.69 -0.79
CA ILE A 93 -9.61 -4.56 -1.29
C ILE A 93 -8.19 -4.71 -0.77
N TYR A 94 -7.22 -4.54 -1.66
CA TYR A 94 -5.81 -4.59 -1.34
C TYR A 94 -5.21 -3.18 -1.30
N PRO A 95 -4.75 -2.70 -0.13
CA PRO A 95 -4.01 -1.45 -0.04
C PRO A 95 -2.53 -1.71 -0.32
N ASN A 96 -2.01 -1.11 -1.37
CA ASN A 96 -0.64 -1.26 -1.81
C ASN A 96 0.22 -0.11 -1.27
N GLY A 97 1.33 -0.42 -0.62
CA GLY A 97 2.28 0.57 -0.11
C GLY A 97 2.31 0.71 1.41
N ILE A 98 1.56 -0.10 2.15
CA ILE A 98 1.51 -0.09 3.61
C ILE A 98 1.92 -1.42 4.26
N SER A 99 2.74 -2.22 3.59
CA SER A 99 3.29 -3.41 4.23
C SER A 99 4.00 -3.04 5.53
N THR A 100 3.82 -3.84 6.57
CA THR A 100 4.30 -3.49 7.90
C THR A 100 4.56 -4.72 8.75
N SER A 101 5.50 -4.60 9.69
CA SER A 101 5.75 -5.58 10.75
C SER A 101 5.20 -5.14 12.11
N LEU A 102 4.51 -4.02 12.17
CA LEU A 102 3.95 -3.49 13.42
C LEU A 102 2.84 -4.39 13.98
N PRO A 103 2.61 -4.38 15.30
CA PRO A 103 1.53 -5.15 15.91
C PRO A 103 0.14 -4.76 15.42
N PHE A 104 -0.80 -5.68 15.54
CA PHE A 104 -2.15 -5.52 15.00
C PHE A 104 -2.89 -4.27 15.46
N ASP A 105 -2.79 -3.95 16.74
CA ASP A 105 -3.42 -2.72 17.30
C ASP A 105 -2.89 -1.45 16.64
N VAL A 106 -1.59 -1.41 16.35
CA VAL A 106 -0.95 -0.30 15.64
C VAL A 106 -1.39 -0.30 14.17
N GLN A 107 -1.43 -1.46 13.53
CA GLN A 107 -1.92 -1.57 12.15
C GLN A 107 -3.35 -1.03 12.00
N LEU A 108 -4.21 -1.36 12.95
CA LEU A 108 -5.59 -0.88 12.95
C LEU A 108 -5.65 0.64 13.09
N ALA A 109 -4.85 1.21 13.98
CA ALA A 109 -4.77 2.66 14.18
C ALA A 109 -4.24 3.38 12.93
N LEU A 110 -3.16 2.87 12.33
CA LEU A 110 -2.58 3.48 11.14
C LEU A 110 -3.52 3.42 9.94
N VAL A 111 -4.20 2.29 9.72
CA VAL A 111 -5.16 2.16 8.62
C VAL A 111 -6.30 3.15 8.76
N ARG A 112 -6.86 3.29 9.96
CA ARG A 112 -7.96 4.23 10.23
C ARG A 112 -7.56 5.69 10.10
N SER A 113 -6.29 6.02 10.12
CA SER A 113 -5.78 7.39 9.91
C SER A 113 -5.61 7.76 8.43
N ILE A 114 -5.71 6.80 7.53
CA ILE A 114 -5.56 7.00 6.09
C ILE A 114 -6.87 7.52 5.51
N ILE A 115 -6.78 8.51 4.64
CA ILE A 115 -7.95 9.15 4.03
C ILE A 115 -8.78 8.14 3.24
N GLY A 116 -10.02 7.94 3.62
CA GLY A 116 -10.98 7.08 2.94
C GLY A 116 -11.02 5.62 3.45
N PHE A 117 -10.22 5.31 4.47
CA PHE A 117 -10.28 4.00 5.14
C PHE A 117 -11.14 4.02 6.39
#